data_62360a108d59f4ed87425849da7869c1
#
_entry.id   62360a108d59f4ed87425849da7869c1
#
_cell.length_a   1.000
_cell.length_b   1.000
_cell.length_c   1.000
_cell.angle_alpha   90.00
_cell.angle_beta   90.00
_cell.angle_gamma   90.00
#
_symmetry.space_group_name_H-M   'P 1'
#
loop_
_entity.id
_entity.type
_entity.pdbx_description
1 polymer ?
#
loop_
_entity_poly.entity_id
_entity_poly.type
_entity_poly.pdbx_seq_one_letter_code
_entity_poly.pdbx_strand_id
1 'polypeptide(L)'
;MKRTSKCTLGLFIATFIATLLLSATAAAQMNMPKPGPEHKKLDYFTGSWACDADVKPGPMGPGGKMSNPQDAEWMEGGYFIVIHSQMKSASTGNGSGIAFLGYDPDEKKYTYNEFNSMGQAVQSKGTVDGDAWTWMADMKPSGKGRFSEKILSPTSYTFKFEMSSDGTNWTPVMDGKCTKNK
;
A
#
# COMPACT_ATOMS: atom_id res chain seq x y z
N MET A 1 71.14 -29.08 -27.74
CA MET A 1 70.21 -29.24 -26.62
C MET A 1 69.84 -27.89 -26.09
N LYS A 2 68.73 -27.26 -26.51
CA LYS A 2 68.08 -26.04 -25.92
C LYS A 2 66.64 -26.00 -26.40
N ARG A 3 65.75 -26.68 -25.69
CA ARG A 3 64.30 -26.56 -25.88
C ARG A 3 63.61 -26.99 -24.60
N THR A 4 63.39 -26.09 -23.63
CA THR A 4 62.37 -26.25 -22.57
C THR A 4 62.27 -25.01 -21.73
N SER A 5 61.91 -23.85 -22.27
CA SER A 5 61.66 -22.66 -21.40
C SER A 5 60.51 -21.76 -21.86
N LYS A 6 59.72 -22.16 -22.87
CA LYS A 6 58.64 -21.31 -23.36
C LYS A 6 57.21 -21.75 -22.93
N CYS A 7 57.09 -22.96 -22.36
CA CYS A 7 55.74 -23.49 -22.05
C CYS A 7 55.28 -23.15 -20.63
N THR A 8 56.20 -22.92 -19.69
CA THR A 8 55.87 -22.62 -18.29
C THR A 8 55.40 -21.16 -18.06
N LEU A 9 55.93 -20.21 -18.85
CA LEU A 9 55.53 -18.80 -18.69
C LEU A 9 54.09 -18.52 -19.16
N GLY A 10 53.62 -19.22 -20.20
CA GLY A 10 52.24 -19.10 -20.69
C GLY A 10 51.19 -19.64 -19.73
N LEU A 11 51.53 -20.70 -18.96
CA LEU A 11 50.57 -21.30 -18.00
C LEU A 11 50.35 -20.43 -16.77
N PHE A 12 51.38 -19.70 -16.31
CA PHE A 12 51.25 -18.77 -15.16
C PHE A 12 50.45 -17.50 -15.51
N ILE A 13 50.57 -17.03 -16.77
CA ILE A 13 49.81 -15.87 -17.21
C ILE A 13 48.31 -16.19 -17.37
N ALA A 14 47.99 -17.40 -17.89
CA ALA A 14 46.62 -17.82 -18.06
C ALA A 14 45.89 -18.05 -16.72
N THR A 15 46.57 -18.59 -15.70
CA THR A 15 46.00 -18.77 -14.35
C THR A 15 45.81 -17.43 -13.64
N PHE A 16 46.68 -16.45 -13.85
CA PHE A 16 46.54 -15.13 -13.22
C PHE A 16 45.37 -14.29 -13.79
N ILE A 17 45.11 -14.41 -15.09
CA ILE A 17 43.98 -13.77 -15.77
C ILE A 17 42.66 -14.41 -15.35
N ALA A 18 42.60 -15.74 -15.17
CA ALA A 18 41.39 -16.45 -14.73
C ALA A 18 41.00 -16.09 -13.29
N THR A 19 41.97 -15.84 -12.39
CA THR A 19 41.70 -15.42 -11.01
C THR A 19 41.25 -13.96 -10.91
N LEU A 20 41.67 -13.06 -11.81
CA LEU A 20 41.20 -11.69 -11.85
C LEU A 20 39.74 -11.58 -12.39
N LEU A 21 39.29 -12.47 -13.23
CA LEU A 21 37.93 -12.48 -13.77
C LEU A 21 36.89 -13.04 -12.77
N LEU A 22 37.30 -13.86 -11.81
CA LEU A 22 36.39 -14.36 -10.77
C LEU A 22 36.13 -13.38 -9.64
N SER A 23 36.97 -12.35 -9.46
CA SER A 23 36.78 -11.34 -8.41
C SER A 23 35.85 -10.18 -8.80
N ALA A 24 35.40 -10.11 -10.06
CA ALA A 24 34.54 -9.04 -10.55
C ALA A 24 33.04 -9.27 -10.36
N THR A 25 32.62 -10.45 -9.84
CA THR A 25 31.22 -10.78 -9.61
C THR A 25 30.77 -10.70 -8.16
N ALA A 26 31.56 -10.12 -7.26
CA ALA A 26 31.04 -9.57 -6.01
C ALA A 26 30.29 -8.28 -6.36
N ALA A 27 29.29 -8.42 -7.25
CA ALA A 27 28.41 -7.36 -7.65
C ALA A 27 27.75 -6.79 -6.40
N ALA A 28 27.85 -5.50 -6.26
CA ALA A 28 27.13 -4.68 -5.34
C ALA A 28 25.72 -5.23 -5.09
N GLN A 29 25.55 -5.98 -4.03
CA GLN A 29 24.25 -6.14 -3.40
C GLN A 29 23.86 -4.72 -3.01
N MET A 30 23.04 -4.06 -3.83
CA MET A 30 22.45 -2.78 -3.46
C MET A 30 21.80 -3.02 -2.10
N ASN A 31 22.41 -2.44 -1.05
CA ASN A 31 21.81 -2.41 0.27
C ASN A 31 20.53 -1.56 0.14
N MET A 32 19.45 -2.19 -0.29
CA MET A 32 18.13 -1.55 -0.28
C MET A 32 17.85 -1.15 1.16
N PRO A 33 17.49 0.11 1.42
CA PRO A 33 17.10 0.53 2.76
C PRO A 33 15.99 -0.40 3.25
N LYS A 34 16.08 -0.86 4.50
CA LYS A 34 15.01 -1.67 5.09
C LYS A 34 13.79 -0.79 5.43
N PRO A 35 12.58 -1.36 5.41
CA PRO A 35 11.39 -0.64 5.88
C PRO A 35 11.60 -0.07 7.28
N GLY A 36 11.29 1.22 7.44
CA GLY A 36 11.48 1.94 8.70
C GLY A 36 10.31 1.74 9.69
N PRO A 37 10.35 2.42 10.86
CA PRO A 37 9.32 2.30 11.89
C PRO A 37 7.93 2.74 11.43
N GLU A 38 7.83 3.65 10.45
CA GLU A 38 6.55 4.08 9.90
C GLU A 38 5.85 2.96 9.13
N HIS A 39 6.60 2.09 8.43
CA HIS A 39 6.02 0.91 7.77
C HIS A 39 5.43 -0.06 8.81
N LYS A 40 6.05 -0.21 9.98
CA LYS A 40 5.53 -1.11 11.03
C LYS A 40 4.17 -0.69 11.57
N LYS A 41 3.81 0.59 11.52
CA LYS A 41 2.48 1.04 11.92
C LYS A 41 1.39 0.48 11.01
N LEU A 42 1.73 0.13 9.77
CA LEU A 42 0.82 -0.48 8.82
C LEU A 42 0.47 -1.93 9.16
N ASP A 43 1.25 -2.62 10.01
CA ASP A 43 0.96 -3.99 10.48
C ASP A 43 -0.46 -4.13 11.04
N TYR A 44 -0.99 -3.04 11.61
CA TYR A 44 -2.35 -3.00 12.13
C TYR A 44 -3.38 -3.44 11.07
N PHE A 45 -3.21 -3.01 9.82
CA PHE A 45 -4.17 -3.24 8.74
C PHE A 45 -4.04 -4.62 8.08
N THR A 46 -2.99 -5.41 8.38
CA THR A 46 -2.83 -6.76 7.80
C THR A 46 -3.88 -7.74 8.33
N GLY A 47 -4.11 -8.81 7.56
CA GLY A 47 -5.07 -9.89 7.86
C GLY A 47 -6.44 -9.65 7.24
N SER A 48 -7.43 -10.44 7.66
CA SER A 48 -8.79 -10.40 7.11
C SER A 48 -9.69 -9.51 7.97
N TRP A 49 -10.44 -8.64 7.31
CA TRP A 49 -11.32 -7.67 7.94
C TRP A 49 -12.75 -7.76 7.37
N ALA A 50 -13.74 -7.69 8.24
CA ALA A 50 -15.13 -7.45 7.90
C ALA A 50 -15.44 -5.97 8.15
N CYS A 51 -15.74 -5.23 7.08
CA CYS A 51 -16.09 -3.81 7.15
C CYS A 51 -17.55 -3.61 6.73
N ASP A 52 -18.33 -2.99 7.60
CA ASP A 52 -19.71 -2.62 7.34
C ASP A 52 -19.89 -1.12 7.43
N ALA A 53 -20.72 -0.54 6.56
CA ALA A 53 -20.98 0.88 6.48
C ALA A 53 -22.44 1.23 6.24
N ASP A 54 -22.79 2.43 6.69
CA ASP A 54 -24.00 3.15 6.35
C ASP A 54 -23.68 4.24 5.33
N VAL A 55 -24.08 4.01 4.07
CA VAL A 55 -23.97 5.00 2.99
C VAL A 55 -25.11 5.99 3.11
N LYS A 56 -24.80 7.28 3.08
CA LYS A 56 -25.80 8.34 3.17
C LYS A 56 -26.48 8.57 1.82
N PRO A 57 -27.77 8.91 1.77
CA PRO A 57 -28.40 9.37 0.53
C PRO A 57 -27.68 10.60 -0.02
N GLY A 58 -27.47 10.65 -1.33
CA GLY A 58 -26.76 11.74 -1.96
C GLY A 58 -26.55 11.55 -3.47
N PRO A 59 -25.61 12.26 -4.07
CA PRO A 59 -25.32 12.14 -5.51
C PRO A 59 -24.91 10.74 -5.96
N MET A 60 -24.44 9.89 -5.04
CA MET A 60 -24.05 8.50 -5.30
C MET A 60 -25.23 7.50 -5.22
N GLY A 61 -26.44 7.95 -4.91
CA GLY A 61 -27.63 7.10 -4.83
C GLY A 61 -28.43 7.26 -3.54
N PRO A 62 -29.42 6.37 -3.33
CA PRO A 62 -30.37 6.47 -2.20
C PRO A 62 -29.75 6.15 -0.84
N GLY A 63 -28.49 5.76 -0.80
CA GLY A 63 -27.84 5.28 0.42
C GLY A 63 -28.22 3.84 0.78
N GLY A 64 -27.82 3.40 1.98
CA GLY A 64 -28.13 2.07 2.48
C GLY A 64 -26.93 1.36 3.08
N LYS A 65 -27.08 0.07 3.39
CA LYS A 65 -26.02 -0.75 3.95
C LYS A 65 -25.01 -1.19 2.88
N MET A 66 -23.76 -1.20 3.26
CA MET A 66 -22.65 -1.70 2.46
C MET A 66 -21.78 -2.61 3.34
N SER A 67 -21.33 -3.72 2.77
CA SER A 67 -20.26 -4.53 3.36
C SER A 67 -19.05 -4.57 2.42
N ASN A 68 -17.86 -4.59 2.98
CA ASN A 68 -16.62 -4.61 2.22
C ASN A 68 -15.57 -5.49 2.94
N PRO A 69 -15.70 -6.82 2.88
CA PRO A 69 -14.65 -7.70 3.38
C PRO A 69 -13.33 -7.44 2.64
N GLN A 70 -12.24 -7.46 3.39
CA GLN A 70 -10.90 -7.15 2.91
C GLN A 70 -9.90 -8.18 3.42
N ASP A 71 -8.94 -8.53 2.57
CA ASP A 71 -7.77 -9.32 2.92
C ASP A 71 -6.52 -8.49 2.59
N ALA A 72 -5.64 -8.34 3.57
CA ALA A 72 -4.47 -7.48 3.48
C ALA A 72 -3.20 -8.22 3.91
N GLU A 73 -2.17 -8.16 3.07
CA GLU A 73 -0.88 -8.82 3.31
C GLU A 73 0.30 -7.96 2.86
N TRP A 74 1.46 -8.17 3.48
CA TRP A 74 2.68 -7.54 3.06
C TRP A 74 3.15 -8.07 1.71
N MET A 75 3.53 -7.16 0.82
CA MET A 75 4.38 -7.51 -0.33
C MET A 75 5.77 -7.92 0.15
N GLU A 76 6.45 -8.74 -0.66
CA GLU A 76 7.87 -9.03 -0.45
C GLU A 76 8.66 -7.72 -0.34
N GLY A 77 9.59 -7.68 0.64
CA GLY A 77 10.37 -6.49 0.96
C GLY A 77 9.75 -5.62 2.07
N GLY A 78 8.45 -5.72 2.38
CA GLY A 78 7.80 -5.08 3.52
C GLY A 78 7.61 -3.56 3.41
N TYR A 79 7.56 -3.03 2.18
CA TYR A 79 7.31 -1.59 1.93
C TYR A 79 5.85 -1.27 1.70
N PHE A 80 5.09 -2.23 1.17
CA PHE A 80 3.68 -2.06 0.85
C PHE A 80 2.86 -3.23 1.35
N ILE A 81 1.65 -2.92 1.78
CA ILE A 81 0.58 -3.89 1.99
C ILE A 81 -0.30 -3.89 0.75
N VAL A 82 -0.64 -5.06 0.25
CA VAL A 82 -1.69 -5.25 -0.76
C VAL A 82 -2.99 -5.55 -0.04
N ILE A 83 -4.05 -4.86 -0.41
CA ILE A 83 -5.40 -5.03 0.13
C ILE A 83 -6.31 -5.47 -1.01
N HIS A 84 -6.94 -6.63 -0.88
CA HIS A 84 -8.00 -7.09 -1.75
C HIS A 84 -9.35 -6.84 -1.07
N SER A 85 -10.28 -6.21 -1.77
CA SER A 85 -11.60 -5.86 -1.23
C SER A 85 -12.74 -6.36 -2.12
N GLN A 86 -13.89 -6.65 -1.49
CA GLN A 86 -15.10 -7.18 -2.12
C GLN A 86 -16.32 -6.42 -1.63
N MET A 87 -16.61 -5.30 -2.27
CA MET A 87 -17.75 -4.46 -1.90
C MET A 87 -19.08 -5.10 -2.30
N LYS A 88 -20.04 -5.05 -1.40
CA LYS A 88 -21.44 -5.44 -1.64
C LYS A 88 -22.34 -4.31 -1.13
N SER A 89 -23.13 -3.72 -2.02
CA SER A 89 -24.03 -2.62 -1.69
C SER A 89 -25.30 -2.71 -2.53
N ALA A 90 -26.44 -2.59 -1.86
CA ALA A 90 -27.73 -2.58 -2.53
C ALA A 90 -27.95 -1.30 -3.36
N SER A 91 -27.30 -0.19 -2.98
CA SER A 91 -27.46 1.11 -3.63
C SER A 91 -26.48 1.37 -4.77
N THR A 92 -25.22 0.90 -4.65
CA THR A 92 -24.16 1.15 -5.64
C THR A 92 -23.75 -0.10 -6.41
N GLY A 93 -24.32 -1.26 -6.09
CA GLY A 93 -23.96 -2.55 -6.68
C GLY A 93 -22.76 -3.20 -6.02
N ASN A 94 -22.33 -4.33 -6.58
CA ASN A 94 -21.18 -5.07 -6.11
C ASN A 94 -19.93 -4.63 -6.88
N GLY A 95 -18.80 -4.65 -6.20
CA GLY A 95 -17.51 -4.31 -6.78
C GLY A 95 -16.35 -5.01 -6.08
N SER A 96 -15.19 -4.94 -6.69
CA SER A 96 -13.94 -5.40 -6.09
C SER A 96 -12.87 -4.35 -6.28
N GLY A 97 -11.88 -4.35 -5.41
CA GLY A 97 -10.75 -3.44 -5.48
C GLY A 97 -9.45 -4.11 -5.09
N ILE A 98 -8.37 -3.56 -5.56
CA ILE A 98 -7.02 -3.82 -5.08
C ILE A 98 -6.38 -2.50 -4.69
N ALA A 99 -5.78 -2.44 -3.51
CA ALA A 99 -5.10 -1.25 -3.05
C ALA A 99 -3.69 -1.56 -2.55
N PHE A 100 -2.81 -0.55 -2.62
CA PHE A 100 -1.45 -0.58 -2.12
C PHE A 100 -1.31 0.50 -1.04
N LEU A 101 -1.03 0.06 0.16
CA LEU A 101 -0.83 0.90 1.33
C LEU A 101 0.65 0.92 1.69
N GLY A 102 1.26 2.09 1.77
CA GLY A 102 2.69 2.28 2.02
C GLY A 102 3.02 3.57 2.73
N TYR A 103 4.31 3.90 2.78
CA TYR A 103 4.81 5.15 3.35
C TYR A 103 5.86 5.78 2.43
N ASP A 104 5.69 7.05 2.16
CA ASP A 104 6.63 7.89 1.42
C ASP A 104 7.53 8.64 2.42
N PRO A 105 8.82 8.30 2.53
CA PRO A 105 9.74 8.92 3.48
C PRO A 105 10.10 10.36 3.10
N ASP A 106 10.05 10.72 1.82
CA ASP A 106 10.40 12.07 1.34
C ASP A 106 9.30 13.07 1.70
N GLU A 107 8.05 12.69 1.48
CA GLU A 107 6.88 13.50 1.86
C GLU A 107 6.46 13.31 3.33
N LYS A 108 6.98 12.29 4.01
CA LYS A 108 6.57 11.88 5.35
C LYS A 108 5.07 11.65 5.45
N LYS A 109 4.50 10.96 4.44
CA LYS A 109 3.09 10.65 4.31
C LYS A 109 2.88 9.16 4.07
N TYR A 110 1.79 8.64 4.59
CA TYR A 110 1.30 7.36 4.13
C TYR A 110 0.64 7.52 2.77
N THR A 111 0.72 6.47 1.95
CA THR A 111 0.14 6.44 0.60
C THR A 111 -0.87 5.31 0.49
N TYR A 112 -2.00 5.58 -0.12
CA TYR A 112 -3.02 4.59 -0.44
C TYR A 112 -3.42 4.77 -1.90
N ASN A 113 -3.21 3.74 -2.71
CA ASN A 113 -3.50 3.74 -4.14
C ASN A 113 -4.42 2.58 -4.45
N GLU A 114 -5.64 2.85 -4.87
CA GLU A 114 -6.67 1.85 -5.15
C GLU A 114 -7.08 1.86 -6.61
N PHE A 115 -7.32 0.67 -7.14
CA PHE A 115 -7.96 0.42 -8.43
C PHE A 115 -9.16 -0.50 -8.20
N ASN A 116 -10.31 -0.15 -8.75
CA ASN A 116 -11.53 -0.93 -8.52
C ASN A 116 -12.26 -1.32 -9.81
N SER A 117 -13.17 -2.28 -9.69
CA SER A 117 -13.94 -2.82 -10.81
C SER A 117 -14.94 -1.83 -11.45
N MET A 118 -15.09 -0.63 -10.88
CA MET A 118 -15.86 0.47 -11.46
C MET A 118 -15.01 1.37 -12.38
N GLY A 119 -13.73 1.00 -12.61
CA GLY A 119 -12.81 1.75 -13.45
C GLY A 119 -12.21 2.98 -12.78
N GLN A 120 -12.29 3.06 -11.46
CA GLN A 120 -11.72 4.18 -10.70
C GLN A 120 -10.29 3.85 -10.26
N ALA A 121 -9.43 4.88 -10.30
CA ALA A 121 -8.11 4.89 -9.70
C ALA A 121 -8.08 6.03 -8.67
N VAL A 122 -7.96 5.68 -7.39
CA VAL A 122 -7.96 6.63 -6.29
C VAL A 122 -6.55 6.68 -5.69
N GLN A 123 -6.03 7.89 -5.51
CA GLN A 123 -4.75 8.12 -4.82
C GLN A 123 -5.00 9.02 -3.61
N SER A 124 -4.57 8.57 -2.45
CA SER A 124 -4.72 9.30 -1.20
C SER A 124 -3.39 9.41 -0.47
N LYS A 125 -3.23 10.52 0.25
CA LYS A 125 -2.11 10.72 1.18
C LYS A 125 -2.64 10.80 2.60
N GLY A 126 -1.99 10.06 3.49
CA GLY A 126 -2.42 9.86 4.88
C GLY A 126 -1.49 10.49 5.90
N THR A 127 -2.08 10.88 7.01
CA THR A 127 -1.41 11.29 8.25
C THR A 127 -1.97 10.53 9.43
N VAL A 128 -1.14 10.38 10.47
CA VAL A 128 -1.50 9.68 11.71
C VAL A 128 -1.27 10.62 12.88
N ASP A 129 -2.27 10.70 13.76
CA ASP A 129 -2.18 11.36 15.04
C ASP A 129 -2.77 10.45 16.13
N GLY A 130 -1.87 9.82 16.91
CA GLY A 130 -2.26 8.79 17.86
C GLY A 130 -2.98 7.62 17.18
N ASP A 131 -4.25 7.39 17.56
CA ASP A 131 -5.10 6.34 17.00
C ASP A 131 -5.92 6.79 15.77
N ALA A 132 -5.77 8.05 15.35
CA ALA A 132 -6.52 8.62 14.25
C ALA A 132 -5.68 8.65 12.97
N TRP A 133 -6.25 8.09 11.88
CA TRP A 133 -5.69 8.15 10.54
C TRP A 133 -6.58 9.04 9.68
N THR A 134 -5.98 9.90 8.87
CA THR A 134 -6.72 10.77 7.95
C THR A 134 -6.09 10.71 6.57
N TRP A 135 -6.90 10.36 5.59
CA TRP A 135 -6.52 10.22 4.19
C TRP A 135 -7.21 11.29 3.36
N MET A 136 -6.44 11.95 2.50
CA MET A 136 -6.93 13.00 1.60
C MET A 136 -6.69 12.58 0.15
N ALA A 137 -7.73 12.70 -0.66
CA ALA A 137 -7.70 12.42 -2.11
C ALA A 137 -8.27 13.60 -2.90
N ASP A 138 -7.70 13.83 -4.09
CA ASP A 138 -8.32 14.69 -5.10
C ASP A 138 -9.29 13.83 -5.94
N MET A 139 -10.59 14.15 -5.83
CA MET A 139 -11.68 13.41 -6.47
C MET A 139 -12.19 14.16 -7.70
N LYS A 140 -11.31 14.37 -8.69
CA LYS A 140 -11.67 15.15 -9.90
C LYS A 140 -12.77 14.44 -10.72
N PRO A 141 -13.77 15.20 -11.22
CA PRO A 141 -14.01 16.64 -11.07
C PRO A 141 -14.76 17.03 -9.78
N SER A 142 -15.08 16.09 -8.88
CA SER A 142 -16.01 16.24 -7.75
C SER A 142 -15.42 16.95 -6.52
N GLY A 143 -14.15 17.39 -6.57
CA GLY A 143 -13.51 18.08 -5.45
C GLY A 143 -12.52 17.20 -4.68
N LYS A 144 -12.68 17.13 -3.36
CA LYS A 144 -11.79 16.37 -2.45
C LYS A 144 -12.56 15.32 -1.67
N GLY A 145 -11.90 14.19 -1.40
CA GLY A 145 -12.34 13.17 -0.47
C GLY A 145 -11.51 13.17 0.79
N ARG A 146 -12.13 12.96 1.93
CA ARG A 146 -11.49 12.73 3.22
C ARG A 146 -11.99 11.43 3.82
N PHE A 147 -11.10 10.49 4.01
CA PHE A 147 -11.39 9.25 4.74
C PHE A 147 -10.67 9.30 6.08
N SER A 148 -11.40 9.14 7.16
CA SER A 148 -10.89 9.20 8.53
C SER A 148 -11.15 7.89 9.23
N GLU A 149 -10.14 7.36 9.93
CA GLU A 149 -10.22 6.14 10.70
C GLU A 149 -9.86 6.43 12.15
N LYS A 150 -10.54 5.75 13.07
CA LYS A 150 -10.22 5.77 14.51
C LYS A 150 -10.06 4.35 15.00
N ILE A 151 -8.84 4.00 15.39
CA ILE A 151 -8.53 2.71 16.01
C ILE A 151 -9.21 2.64 17.38
N LEU A 152 -9.97 1.58 17.62
CA LEU A 152 -10.69 1.32 18.87
C LEU A 152 -10.03 0.23 19.70
N SER A 153 -9.43 -0.75 19.04
CA SER A 153 -8.78 -1.90 19.65
C SER A 153 -7.81 -2.56 18.66
N PRO A 154 -7.00 -3.55 19.04
CA PRO A 154 -6.15 -4.28 18.10
C PRO A 154 -6.92 -4.98 16.96
N THR A 155 -8.24 -5.11 17.08
CA THR A 155 -9.08 -5.84 16.12
C THR A 155 -10.26 -5.04 15.61
N SER A 156 -10.34 -3.73 15.86
CA SER A 156 -11.46 -2.93 15.35
C SER A 156 -11.12 -1.45 15.21
N TYR A 157 -11.65 -0.84 14.16
CA TYR A 157 -11.64 0.61 13.95
C TYR A 157 -12.96 1.09 13.37
N THR A 158 -13.30 2.34 13.59
CA THR A 158 -14.38 3.03 12.87
C THR A 158 -13.81 3.87 11.76
N PHE A 159 -14.62 4.12 10.73
CA PHE A 159 -14.24 5.01 9.64
C PHE A 159 -15.38 5.92 9.22
N LYS A 160 -15.01 7.00 8.54
CA LYS A 160 -15.91 7.98 7.96
C LYS A 160 -15.33 8.47 6.63
N PHE A 161 -16.17 8.53 5.61
CA PHE A 161 -15.82 9.16 4.34
C PHE A 161 -16.66 10.39 4.11
N GLU A 162 -16.03 11.49 3.74
CA GLU A 162 -16.63 12.78 3.49
C GLU A 162 -16.12 13.36 2.17
N MET A 163 -16.94 14.12 1.49
CA MET A 163 -16.58 14.83 0.26
C MET A 163 -16.75 16.34 0.43
N SER A 164 -15.93 17.10 -0.30
CA SER A 164 -15.99 18.55 -0.32
C SER A 164 -15.66 19.08 -1.71
N SER A 165 -16.49 19.98 -2.23
CA SER A 165 -16.21 20.65 -3.51
C SER A 165 -15.20 21.80 -3.38
N ASP A 166 -15.08 22.39 -2.19
CA ASP A 166 -14.25 23.58 -1.91
C ASP A 166 -13.06 23.31 -0.96
N GLY A 167 -12.99 22.10 -0.38
CA GLY A 167 -11.97 21.70 0.60
C GLY A 167 -12.19 22.24 2.00
N THR A 168 -13.30 22.94 2.28
CA THR A 168 -13.64 23.53 3.58
C THR A 168 -14.94 22.98 4.15
N ASN A 169 -15.98 22.87 3.34
CA ASN A 169 -17.28 22.34 3.71
C ASN A 169 -17.36 20.85 3.38
N TRP A 170 -17.46 20.00 4.39
CA TRP A 170 -17.42 18.55 4.26
C TRP A 170 -18.81 17.93 4.45
N THR A 171 -19.23 17.17 3.46
CA THR A 171 -20.49 16.42 3.48
C THR A 171 -20.21 14.95 3.75
N PRO A 172 -20.80 14.34 4.81
CA PRO A 172 -20.69 12.92 5.07
C PRO A 172 -21.27 12.09 3.92
N VAL A 173 -20.52 11.09 3.45
CA VAL A 173 -20.94 10.14 2.42
C VAL A 173 -21.23 8.79 3.03
N MET A 174 -20.38 8.31 3.93
CA MET A 174 -20.59 7.07 4.68
C MET A 174 -19.83 7.08 5.99
N ASP A 175 -20.29 6.26 6.90
CA ASP A 175 -19.59 5.92 8.14
C ASP A 175 -19.77 4.42 8.42
N GLY A 176 -18.78 3.84 9.11
CA GLY A 176 -18.81 2.41 9.34
C GLY A 176 -17.79 1.93 10.36
N LYS A 177 -17.68 0.62 10.43
CA LYS A 177 -16.76 -0.08 11.33
C LYS A 177 -16.15 -1.28 10.62
N CYS A 178 -14.87 -1.49 10.86
CA CYS A 178 -14.17 -2.72 10.48
C CYS A 178 -13.83 -3.53 11.73
N THR A 179 -13.96 -4.84 11.61
CA THR A 179 -13.59 -5.81 12.66
C THR A 179 -12.74 -6.90 12.03
N LYS A 180 -11.61 -7.22 12.67
CA LYS A 180 -10.69 -8.26 12.21
C LYS A 180 -11.32 -9.62 12.42
N ASN A 181 -11.31 -10.45 11.40
CA ASN A 181 -11.74 -11.84 11.50
C ASN A 181 -10.74 -12.64 12.36
N LYS A 182 -11.25 -13.63 13.07
CA LYS A 182 -10.44 -14.53 13.89
C LYS A 182 -9.71 -15.55 13.02
#